data_68e177e14eb8618331b86c9d920bbb02
#
_entry.id   68e177e14eb8618331b86c9d920bbb02
#
_cell.length_a   1.000
_cell.length_b   1.000
_cell.length_c   1.000
_cell.angle_alpha   90.00
_cell.angle_beta   90.00
_cell.angle_gamma   90.00
#
_symmetry.space_group_name_H-M   'P 1'
#
loop_
_entity.id
_entity.type
_entity.pdbx_description
1 polymer ?
#
loop_
_entity_poly.entity_id
_entity_poly.type
_entity_poly.pdbx_seq_one_letter_code
_entity_poly.pdbx_strand_id
1 'polypeptide(L)'
;SLINKFKIENIYIDILIHNAAVLVPKSFEETTSDYWDEMTNISLNSGFLLSNYAWTNMKKNKKGVIIFVSSRSGIEGFKNESAYCASKHGLEGLMKSLAIEGSTSGIQVFTLTPGMFMNTPMSEKNYEEEYKKKWVDPIELAPAFLKLASGSYQRLSGSHVNAWQLSK
;
A
#
# COMPACT_ATOMS: atom_id res chain seq x y z
N SER A 1 19.99 7.44 -2.99
CA SER A 1 18.64 6.91 -2.75
C SER A 1 18.69 5.69 -1.83
N LEU A 2 17.58 5.34 -1.17
CA LEU A 2 17.47 4.14 -0.32
C LEU A 2 17.85 2.86 -1.07
N ILE A 3 17.40 2.72 -2.32
CA ILE A 3 17.72 1.56 -3.16
C ILE A 3 19.24 1.45 -3.41
N ASN A 4 19.94 2.58 -3.60
CA ASN A 4 21.39 2.55 -3.74
C ASN A 4 22.07 2.04 -2.46
N LYS A 5 21.57 2.45 -1.30
CA LYS A 5 22.07 1.93 -0.02
C LYS A 5 21.86 0.42 0.07
N PHE A 6 20.67 -0.09 -0.27
CA PHE A 6 20.38 -1.52 -0.28
C PHE A 6 21.33 -2.31 -1.21
N LYS A 7 21.63 -1.75 -2.40
CA LYS A 7 22.58 -2.36 -3.35
C LYS A 7 24.00 -2.45 -2.77
N ILE A 8 24.46 -1.35 -2.16
CA ILE A 8 25.84 -1.29 -1.58
C ILE A 8 25.96 -2.27 -0.39
N GLU A 9 24.93 -2.34 0.45
CA GLU A 9 24.92 -3.18 1.64
C GLU A 9 24.47 -4.63 1.38
N ASN A 10 24.16 -4.98 0.11
CA ASN A 10 23.64 -6.29 -0.29
C ASN A 10 22.38 -6.71 0.49
N ILE A 11 21.48 -5.76 0.75
CA ILE A 11 20.23 -6.01 1.44
C ILE A 11 19.21 -6.57 0.44
N TYR A 12 18.65 -7.73 0.73
CA TYR A 12 17.58 -8.35 -0.02
C TYR A 12 16.26 -8.23 0.72
N ILE A 13 15.17 -8.06 -0.02
CA ILE A 13 13.82 -7.92 0.53
C ILE A 13 13.02 -9.18 0.21
N ASP A 14 12.60 -9.92 1.23
CA ASP A 14 11.72 -11.08 1.12
C ASP A 14 10.25 -10.72 1.36
N ILE A 15 10.01 -9.70 2.17
CA ILE A 15 8.68 -9.15 2.48
C ILE A 15 8.75 -7.63 2.33
N LEU A 16 7.93 -7.08 1.45
CA LEU A 16 7.77 -5.64 1.26
C LEU A 16 6.40 -5.21 1.76
N ILE A 17 6.37 -4.33 2.75
CA ILE A 17 5.15 -3.62 3.16
C ILE A 17 5.32 -2.15 2.79
N HIS A 18 4.66 -1.74 1.71
CA HIS A 18 4.65 -0.34 1.27
C HIS A 18 3.47 0.38 1.92
N ASN A 19 3.78 1.14 2.96
CA ASN A 19 2.81 1.92 3.73
C ASN A 19 2.92 3.44 3.49
N ALA A 20 3.96 3.89 2.79
CA ALA A 20 4.19 5.31 2.56
C ALA A 20 3.02 5.94 1.79
N ALA A 21 2.44 6.97 2.36
CA ALA A 21 1.38 7.74 1.74
C ALA A 21 1.27 9.11 2.41
N VAL A 22 0.74 10.05 1.67
CA VAL A 22 0.41 11.39 2.14
C VAL A 22 -1.00 11.72 1.64
N LEU A 23 -1.79 12.38 2.45
CA LEU A 23 -3.10 12.90 2.07
C LEU A 23 -3.22 14.34 2.58
N VAL A 24 -3.33 15.26 1.67
CA VAL A 24 -3.70 16.66 1.91
C VAL A 24 -4.82 16.99 0.93
N PRO A 25 -6.08 17.06 1.37
CA PRO A 25 -7.20 17.34 0.47
C PRO A 25 -7.02 18.69 -0.23
N LYS A 26 -7.20 18.69 -1.56
CA LYS A 26 -7.22 19.90 -2.39
C LYS A 26 -8.29 19.76 -3.47
N SER A 27 -8.97 20.86 -3.79
CA SER A 27 -9.83 20.89 -4.96
C SER A 27 -9.04 20.59 -6.23
N PHE A 28 -9.71 20.12 -7.27
CA PHE A 28 -9.02 19.79 -8.52
C PHE A 28 -8.37 21.04 -9.15
N GLU A 29 -9.01 22.20 -9.02
CA GLU A 29 -8.48 23.49 -9.51
C GLU A 29 -7.21 23.95 -8.77
N GLU A 30 -7.05 23.56 -7.49
CA GLU A 30 -5.87 23.88 -6.69
C GLU A 30 -4.77 22.83 -6.78
N THR A 31 -5.04 21.72 -7.47
CA THR A 31 -4.08 20.62 -7.65
C THR A 31 -3.05 21.02 -8.71
N THR A 32 -1.90 21.51 -8.27
CA THR A 32 -0.76 21.84 -9.15
C THR A 32 -0.03 20.58 -9.59
N SER A 33 0.78 20.69 -10.66
CA SER A 33 1.64 19.58 -11.11
C SER A 33 2.61 19.12 -10.03
N ASP A 34 3.24 20.06 -9.31
CA ASP A 34 4.17 19.73 -8.24
C ASP A 34 3.49 18.96 -7.10
N TYR A 35 2.28 19.37 -6.72
CA TYR A 35 1.49 18.65 -5.73
C TYR A 35 1.10 17.25 -6.22
N TRP A 36 0.68 17.14 -7.46
CA TRP A 36 0.37 15.85 -8.09
C TRP A 36 1.58 14.92 -8.07
N ASP A 37 2.75 15.42 -8.48
CA ASP A 37 3.99 14.67 -8.53
C ASP A 37 4.44 14.23 -7.13
N GLU A 38 4.35 15.09 -6.12
CA GLU A 38 4.64 14.73 -4.73
C GLU A 38 3.75 13.56 -4.26
N MET A 39 2.43 13.68 -4.44
CA MET A 39 1.47 12.67 -4.02
C MET A 39 1.69 11.32 -4.71
N THR A 40 1.89 11.35 -6.03
CA THR A 40 2.12 10.13 -6.82
C THR A 40 3.49 9.52 -6.54
N ASN A 41 4.52 10.33 -6.36
CA ASN A 41 5.86 9.86 -6.03
C ASN A 41 5.92 9.15 -4.67
N ILE A 42 5.26 9.72 -3.65
CA ILE A 42 5.24 9.11 -2.32
C ILE A 42 4.36 7.86 -2.30
N SER A 43 3.15 7.95 -2.86
CA SER A 43 2.13 6.91 -2.66
C SER A 43 2.18 5.77 -3.68
N LEU A 44 2.65 6.02 -4.92
CA LEU A 44 2.65 5.05 -6.01
C LEU A 44 4.05 4.71 -6.51
N ASN A 45 4.82 5.72 -6.96
CA ASN A 45 6.12 5.47 -7.59
C ASN A 45 7.11 4.81 -6.63
N SER A 46 7.10 5.18 -5.35
CA SER A 46 7.96 4.53 -4.35
C SER A 46 7.60 3.04 -4.17
N GLY A 47 6.31 2.69 -4.22
CA GLY A 47 5.85 1.31 -4.18
C GLY A 47 6.35 0.50 -5.38
N PHE A 48 6.23 1.07 -6.59
CA PHE A 48 6.80 0.47 -7.79
C PHE A 48 8.30 0.26 -7.68
N LEU A 49 9.07 1.30 -7.31
CA LEU A 49 10.53 1.23 -7.25
C LEU A 49 11.03 0.18 -6.25
N LEU A 50 10.42 0.10 -5.06
CA LEU A 50 10.78 -0.89 -4.05
C LEU A 50 10.40 -2.31 -4.47
N SER A 51 9.22 -2.47 -5.09
CA SER A 51 8.79 -3.76 -5.62
C SER A 51 9.71 -4.24 -6.74
N ASN A 52 10.09 -3.37 -7.66
CA ASN A 52 11.01 -3.68 -8.75
C ASN A 52 12.38 -4.12 -8.21
N TYR A 53 12.88 -3.43 -7.17
CA TYR A 53 14.12 -3.83 -6.51
C TYR A 53 14.03 -5.22 -5.86
N ALA A 54 12.95 -5.49 -5.13
CA ALA A 54 12.75 -6.78 -4.45
C ALA A 54 12.51 -7.94 -5.43
N TRP A 55 11.92 -7.66 -6.57
CA TRP A 55 11.38 -8.63 -7.51
C TRP A 55 12.38 -9.68 -7.98
N THR A 56 13.58 -9.24 -8.38
CA THR A 56 14.63 -10.14 -8.89
C THR A 56 15.03 -11.20 -7.87
N ASN A 57 15.21 -10.78 -6.62
CA ASN A 57 15.56 -11.70 -5.54
C ASN A 57 14.40 -12.63 -5.18
N MET A 58 13.18 -12.11 -5.09
CA MET A 58 11.98 -12.91 -4.84
C MET A 58 11.78 -13.98 -5.92
N LYS A 59 11.96 -13.63 -7.20
CA LYS A 59 11.90 -14.61 -8.31
C LYS A 59 12.96 -15.68 -8.21
N LYS A 60 14.21 -15.29 -7.92
CA LYS A 60 15.33 -16.23 -7.75
C LYS A 60 15.06 -17.23 -6.63
N ASN A 61 14.53 -16.77 -5.52
CA ASN A 61 14.24 -17.59 -4.34
C ASN A 61 12.89 -18.33 -4.44
N LYS A 62 12.10 -18.06 -5.49
CA LYS A 62 10.74 -18.58 -5.67
C LYS A 62 9.85 -18.34 -4.45
N LYS A 63 10.03 -17.19 -3.80
CA LYS A 63 9.33 -16.80 -2.58
C LYS A 63 9.39 -15.29 -2.41
N GLY A 64 8.26 -14.67 -2.12
CA GLY A 64 8.18 -13.25 -1.80
C GLY A 64 6.77 -12.84 -1.42
N VAL A 65 6.65 -11.77 -0.64
CA VAL A 65 5.37 -11.16 -0.30
C VAL A 65 5.47 -9.66 -0.47
N ILE A 66 4.52 -9.08 -1.21
CA ILE A 66 4.38 -7.64 -1.37
C ILE A 66 2.99 -7.22 -0.89
N ILE A 67 2.94 -6.27 0.03
CA ILE A 67 1.70 -5.71 0.58
C ILE A 67 1.74 -4.21 0.34
N PHE A 68 0.82 -3.70 -0.47
CA PHE A 68 0.59 -2.26 -0.61
C PHE A 68 -0.54 -1.83 0.32
N VAL A 69 -0.27 -0.91 1.23
CA VAL A 69 -1.33 -0.33 2.06
C VAL A 69 -2.13 0.64 1.21
N SER A 70 -3.32 0.20 0.86
CA SER A 70 -4.31 0.92 0.06
C SER A 70 -5.30 1.68 0.93
N SER A 71 -6.43 2.00 0.39
CA SER A 71 -7.53 2.75 1.02
C SER A 71 -8.84 2.45 0.28
N ARG A 72 -9.96 2.86 0.83
CA ARG A 72 -11.21 3.02 0.05
C ARG A 72 -10.99 3.92 -1.17
N SER A 73 -10.12 4.91 -1.07
CA SER A 73 -9.72 5.78 -2.18
C SER A 73 -8.97 5.05 -3.30
N GLY A 74 -8.66 3.76 -3.16
CA GLY A 74 -8.14 2.90 -4.22
C GLY A 74 -9.21 2.21 -5.06
N ILE A 75 -10.48 2.26 -4.62
CA ILE A 75 -11.63 1.62 -5.28
C ILE A 75 -12.83 2.55 -5.43
N GLU A 76 -12.82 3.71 -4.77
CA GLU A 76 -13.85 4.74 -4.81
C GLU A 76 -13.21 6.11 -5.04
N GLY A 77 -13.99 7.07 -5.56
CA GLY A 77 -13.57 8.47 -5.66
C GLY A 77 -14.03 9.29 -4.46
N PHE A 78 -13.20 10.23 -4.02
CA PHE A 78 -13.53 11.17 -2.95
C PHE A 78 -13.28 12.62 -3.38
N LYS A 79 -14.14 13.52 -2.93
CA LYS A 79 -14.02 14.96 -3.19
C LYS A 79 -12.70 15.47 -2.64
N ASN A 80 -12.00 16.29 -3.40
CA ASN A 80 -10.71 16.91 -3.04
C ASN A 80 -9.54 15.93 -2.85
N GLU A 81 -9.67 14.68 -3.32
CA GLU A 81 -8.64 13.64 -3.19
C GLU A 81 -8.17 13.10 -4.55
N SER A 82 -8.23 13.88 -5.62
CA SER A 82 -7.95 13.40 -6.99
C SER A 82 -6.57 12.72 -7.11
N ALA A 83 -5.50 13.35 -6.64
CA ALA A 83 -4.14 12.79 -6.70
C ALA A 83 -3.98 11.56 -5.78
N TYR A 84 -4.61 11.59 -4.60
CA TYR A 84 -4.58 10.46 -3.67
C TYR A 84 -5.36 9.25 -4.22
N CYS A 85 -6.58 9.48 -4.71
CA CYS A 85 -7.38 8.43 -5.35
C CYS A 85 -6.65 7.83 -6.55
N ALA A 86 -6.07 8.65 -7.43
CA ALA A 86 -5.29 8.17 -8.57
C ALA A 86 -4.11 7.30 -8.13
N SER A 87 -3.37 7.72 -7.10
CA SER A 87 -2.25 6.95 -6.57
C SER A 87 -2.69 5.61 -5.99
N LYS A 88 -3.79 5.60 -5.21
CA LYS A 88 -4.30 4.37 -4.60
C LYS A 88 -4.91 3.42 -5.63
N HIS A 89 -5.63 3.92 -6.64
CA HIS A 89 -6.08 3.11 -7.79
C HIS A 89 -4.89 2.56 -8.58
N GLY A 90 -3.81 3.35 -8.75
CA GLY A 90 -2.57 2.90 -9.36
C GLY A 90 -1.94 1.71 -8.62
N LEU A 91 -1.94 1.72 -7.28
CA LEU A 91 -1.48 0.58 -6.48
C LEU A 91 -2.35 -0.67 -6.68
N GLU A 92 -3.68 -0.51 -6.81
CA GLU A 92 -4.59 -1.64 -7.11
C GLU A 92 -4.27 -2.26 -8.47
N GLY A 93 -4.02 -1.44 -9.48
CA GLY A 93 -3.61 -1.90 -10.82
C GLY A 93 -2.26 -2.59 -10.79
N LEU A 94 -1.26 -1.98 -10.12
CA LEU A 94 0.08 -2.54 -9.97
C LEU A 94 0.03 -3.90 -9.25
N MET A 95 -0.69 -3.99 -8.14
CA MET A 95 -0.89 -5.23 -7.38
C MET A 95 -1.43 -6.35 -8.25
N LYS A 96 -2.49 -6.10 -9.02
CA LYS A 96 -3.13 -7.10 -9.89
C LYS A 96 -2.15 -7.65 -10.94
N SER A 97 -1.41 -6.75 -11.59
CA SER A 97 -0.40 -7.14 -12.58
C SER A 97 0.72 -7.98 -11.96
N LEU A 98 1.30 -7.49 -10.86
CA LEU A 98 2.39 -8.21 -10.18
C LEU A 98 1.95 -9.56 -9.60
N ALA A 99 0.71 -9.68 -9.14
CA ALA A 99 0.17 -10.96 -8.66
C ALA A 99 0.10 -12.02 -9.77
N ILE A 100 -0.30 -11.61 -10.97
CA ILE A 100 -0.32 -12.50 -12.15
C ILE A 100 1.11 -12.90 -12.54
N GLU A 101 2.02 -11.94 -12.67
CA GLU A 101 3.41 -12.19 -13.05
C GLU A 101 4.17 -13.01 -12.01
N GLY A 102 3.89 -12.82 -10.73
CA GLY A 102 4.55 -13.50 -9.61
C GLY A 102 4.04 -14.91 -9.33
N SER A 103 2.86 -15.27 -9.86
CA SER A 103 2.15 -16.51 -9.50
C SER A 103 2.97 -17.77 -9.70
N THR A 104 3.71 -17.87 -10.80
CA THR A 104 4.58 -19.03 -11.11
C THR A 104 5.92 -19.01 -10.38
N SER A 105 6.24 -17.88 -9.72
CA SER A 105 7.49 -17.67 -8.98
C SER A 105 7.29 -17.65 -7.46
N GLY A 106 6.12 -18.06 -6.95
CA GLY A 106 5.84 -18.09 -5.52
C GLY A 106 5.78 -16.71 -4.87
N ILE A 107 5.57 -15.66 -5.66
CA ILE A 107 5.43 -14.30 -5.15
C ILE A 107 3.95 -13.98 -4.96
N GLN A 108 3.58 -13.54 -3.76
CA GLN A 108 2.23 -13.13 -3.41
C GLN A 108 2.16 -11.61 -3.31
N VAL A 109 1.15 -11.01 -3.92
CA VAL A 109 1.00 -9.56 -3.93
C VAL A 109 -0.42 -9.19 -3.53
N PHE A 110 -0.56 -8.25 -2.59
CA PHE A 110 -1.83 -7.83 -2.02
C PHE A 110 -1.91 -6.31 -1.98
N THR A 111 -3.11 -5.77 -2.10
CA THR A 111 -3.42 -4.49 -1.47
C THR A 111 -4.18 -4.73 -0.18
N LEU A 112 -3.98 -3.87 0.81
CA LEU A 112 -4.61 -4.00 2.12
C LEU A 112 -5.18 -2.65 2.54
N THR A 113 -6.52 -2.59 2.71
CA THR A 113 -7.19 -1.42 3.27
C THR A 113 -7.43 -1.61 4.76
N PRO A 114 -7.32 -0.56 5.59
CA PRO A 114 -7.62 -0.66 7.02
C PRO A 114 -8.99 -1.26 7.33
N GLY A 115 -10.03 -0.86 6.59
CA GLY A 115 -11.41 -1.31 6.80
C GLY A 115 -12.13 -0.62 7.98
N MET A 116 -11.41 0.19 8.73
CA MET A 116 -11.90 1.01 9.84
C MET A 116 -11.23 2.39 9.81
N PHE A 117 -11.78 3.34 10.55
CA PHE A 117 -11.11 4.62 10.78
C PHE A 117 -9.94 4.43 11.74
N MET A 118 -8.75 4.79 11.32
CA MET A 118 -7.52 4.61 12.09
C MET A 118 -7.15 5.87 12.85
N ASN A 119 -6.75 5.71 14.10
CA ASN A 119 -6.15 6.77 14.88
C ASN A 119 -4.72 7.01 14.42
N THR A 120 -4.53 7.97 13.51
CA THR A 120 -3.21 8.32 12.96
C THR A 120 -3.08 9.83 12.80
N PRO A 121 -1.85 10.38 12.79
CA PRO A 121 -1.64 11.81 12.52
C PRO A 121 -2.23 12.30 11.18
N MET A 122 -2.29 11.42 10.16
CA MET A 122 -2.95 11.72 8.89
C MET A 122 -4.47 11.84 9.09
N SER A 123 -5.07 10.92 9.81
CA SER A 123 -6.52 10.94 10.09
C SER A 123 -6.90 12.16 10.93
N GLU A 124 -6.06 12.51 11.91
CA GLU A 124 -6.27 13.68 12.79
C GLU A 124 -6.40 15.00 12.01
N LYS A 125 -5.61 15.12 10.94
CA LYS A 125 -5.61 16.31 10.07
C LYS A 125 -6.78 16.37 9.08
N ASN A 126 -7.33 15.20 8.71
CA ASN A 126 -8.19 15.10 7.53
C ASN A 126 -9.64 14.69 7.84
N TYR A 127 -9.94 14.23 9.06
CA TYR A 127 -11.28 13.78 9.42
C TYR A 127 -11.91 14.64 10.53
N GLU A 128 -13.24 14.81 10.43
CA GLU A 128 -14.04 15.54 11.40
C GLU A 128 -14.14 14.77 12.74
N GLU A 129 -14.41 15.52 13.82
CA GLU A 129 -14.49 14.98 15.19
C GLU A 129 -15.49 13.82 15.36
N GLU A 130 -16.57 13.80 14.56
CA GLU A 130 -17.54 12.71 14.64
C GLU A 130 -16.97 11.35 14.29
N TYR A 131 -15.98 11.29 13.40
CA TYR A 131 -15.31 10.04 13.01
C TYR A 131 -14.32 9.55 14.07
N LYS A 132 -13.79 10.45 14.91
CA LYS A 132 -12.84 10.13 15.98
C LYS A 132 -13.41 9.17 17.00
N LYS A 133 -14.72 9.21 17.24
CA LYS A 133 -15.42 8.29 18.16
C LYS A 133 -15.39 6.81 17.69
N LYS A 134 -15.07 6.57 16.44
CA LYS A 134 -15.03 5.24 15.81
C LYS A 134 -13.59 4.81 15.49
N TRP A 135 -12.61 5.56 15.94
CA TRP A 135 -11.22 5.26 15.64
C TRP A 135 -10.72 4.01 16.36
N VAL A 136 -9.87 3.29 15.64
CA VAL A 136 -9.23 2.08 16.13
C VAL A 136 -7.71 2.32 16.10
N ASP A 137 -7.02 1.80 17.09
CA ASP A 137 -5.56 1.83 17.10
C ASP A 137 -5.02 1.01 15.93
N PRO A 138 -4.09 1.55 15.12
CA PRO A 138 -3.47 0.80 14.03
C PRO A 138 -2.89 -0.55 14.40
N ILE A 139 -2.47 -0.75 15.67
CA ILE A 139 -1.94 -2.03 16.15
C ILE A 139 -2.95 -3.18 16.02
N GLU A 140 -4.24 -2.88 16.06
CA GLU A 140 -5.31 -3.87 15.87
C GLU A 140 -5.30 -4.52 14.49
N LEU A 141 -4.62 -3.89 13.51
CA LEU A 141 -4.46 -4.44 12.17
C LEU A 141 -3.20 -5.31 12.01
N ALA A 142 -2.29 -5.31 12.98
CA ALA A 142 -1.05 -6.07 12.90
C ALA A 142 -1.26 -7.57 12.58
N PRO A 143 -2.30 -8.25 13.12
CA PRO A 143 -2.55 -9.65 12.78
C PRO A 143 -2.78 -9.88 11.27
N ALA A 144 -3.46 -8.97 10.56
CA ALA A 144 -3.65 -9.09 9.12
C ALA A 144 -2.33 -9.03 8.35
N PHE A 145 -1.45 -8.10 8.73
CA PHE A 145 -0.11 -8.01 8.12
C PHE A 145 0.72 -9.27 8.37
N LEU A 146 0.72 -9.78 9.59
CA LEU A 146 1.43 -11.01 9.95
C LEU A 146 0.89 -12.23 9.19
N LYS A 147 -0.44 -12.35 9.09
CA LYS A 147 -1.09 -13.41 8.31
C LYS A 147 -0.64 -13.37 6.86
N LEU A 148 -0.71 -12.22 6.18
CA LEU A 148 -0.29 -12.10 4.77
C LEU A 148 1.23 -12.29 4.61
N ALA A 149 2.04 -11.73 5.49
CA ALA A 149 3.49 -11.82 5.45
C ALA A 149 4.01 -13.26 5.67
N SER A 150 3.21 -14.15 6.28
CA SER A 150 3.57 -15.56 6.43
C SER A 150 3.75 -16.29 5.09
N GLY A 151 3.21 -15.75 3.99
CA GLY A 151 3.23 -16.39 2.68
C GLY A 151 2.23 -17.54 2.52
N SER A 152 1.34 -17.75 3.47
CA SER A 152 0.35 -18.86 3.47
C SER A 152 -0.98 -18.50 2.81
N TYR A 153 -1.12 -17.29 2.28
CA TYR A 153 -2.39 -16.76 1.76
C TYR A 153 -2.42 -16.64 0.22
N GLN A 154 -1.83 -17.60 -0.49
CA GLN A 154 -1.74 -17.61 -1.95
C GLN A 154 -3.09 -17.37 -2.64
N ARG A 155 -4.18 -17.87 -2.08
CA ARG A 155 -5.54 -17.71 -2.65
C ARG A 155 -6.02 -16.25 -2.68
N LEU A 156 -5.47 -15.39 -1.83
CA LEU A 156 -5.80 -13.98 -1.76
C LEU A 156 -4.86 -13.11 -2.60
N SER A 157 -3.78 -13.68 -3.18
CA SER A 157 -2.88 -12.92 -4.04
C SER A 157 -3.63 -12.34 -5.23
N GLY A 158 -3.44 -11.07 -5.49
CA GLY A 158 -4.21 -10.32 -6.49
C GLY A 158 -5.50 -9.69 -5.98
N SER A 159 -5.76 -9.75 -4.66
CA SER A 159 -6.98 -9.22 -4.05
C SER A 159 -6.74 -7.96 -3.22
N HIS A 160 -7.78 -7.14 -3.16
CA HIS A 160 -7.93 -6.05 -2.20
C HIS A 160 -8.45 -6.60 -0.88
N VAL A 161 -7.63 -6.61 0.15
CA VAL A 161 -7.91 -7.26 1.44
C VAL A 161 -8.35 -6.22 2.48
N ASN A 162 -9.40 -6.52 3.22
CA ASN A 162 -9.82 -5.73 4.38
C ASN A 162 -9.05 -6.20 5.62
N ALA A 163 -8.17 -5.34 6.14
CA ALA A 163 -7.31 -5.67 7.28
C ALA A 163 -8.09 -5.94 8.56
N TRP A 164 -9.12 -5.14 8.84
CA TRP A 164 -9.97 -5.33 10.02
C TRP A 164 -10.63 -6.71 10.03
N GLN A 165 -11.23 -7.10 8.90
CA GLN A 165 -11.85 -8.41 8.78
C GLN A 165 -10.84 -9.55 8.89
N LEU A 166 -9.67 -9.39 8.25
CA LEU A 166 -8.63 -10.42 8.31
C LEU A 166 -7.96 -10.51 9.68
N SER A 167 -7.98 -9.44 10.49
CA SER A 167 -7.39 -9.42 11.83
C SER A 167 -8.22 -10.17 12.87
N LYS A 168 -9.52 -10.29 12.65
CA LYS A 168 -10.46 -11.03 13.50
C LYS A 168 -10.50 -12.50 13.12
#